data_8e3d0ae218e8634f89567c5d92d4a506
#
_entry.id   8e3d0ae218e8634f89567c5d92d4a506
#
_cell.length_a   1.000
_cell.length_b   1.000
_cell.length_c   1.000
_cell.angle_alpha   90.00
_cell.angle_beta   90.00
_cell.angle_gamma   90.00
#
_symmetry.space_group_name_H-M   'P 1'
#
loop_
_entity.id
_entity.type
_entity.pdbx_description
1 polymer ?
#
loop_
_entity_poly.entity_id
_entity_poly.type
_entity_poly.pdbx_seq_one_letter_code
_entity_poly.pdbx_strand_id
1 'polypeptide(L)'
;LDLGDGLKTYTRDTNVMPQWAGSSWYQLRYIDPTNEDIFCDIRNEEYWVGPRKDLHGEQDLGGVDLYVGGVEHAVLHLLYSRFWHKVLFDLGYLTSAEPYRKLFNQGYIQAYAYTDSRGTYIPAAEVEERDGHYIWTPTEASKLIAQNCGVAVGEELEVNREYGKMGKSLKNAVSPDEICDNYGADTLRVYEMSMGPLDQSRPWATKDVVGAHRFLQRVWRLAISEDSGEVTVTDETLDEEATKYLHRTVAAVREEYSNLRDNTAIAKLIEYTNFLTKKYGGVKGVDG
;
A
#
# COMPACT_ATOMS: atom_id res chain seq x y z
N LEU A 1 -35.51 -4.21 30.72
CA LEU A 1 -35.81 -4.49 29.32
C LEU A 1 -36.91 -5.55 29.24
N ASP A 2 -37.89 -5.40 28.37
CA ASP A 2 -38.91 -6.40 28.07
C ASP A 2 -38.66 -6.96 26.65
N LEU A 3 -38.41 -8.22 26.55
CA LEU A 3 -38.19 -8.93 25.27
C LEU A 3 -39.43 -9.78 24.88
N GLY A 4 -40.60 -9.48 25.43
CA GLY A 4 -41.84 -10.18 25.19
C GLY A 4 -42.20 -11.20 26.31
N ASP A 5 -41.41 -11.28 27.37
CA ASP A 5 -41.56 -12.17 28.50
C ASP A 5 -41.65 -11.43 29.86
N GLY A 6 -41.98 -10.13 29.80
CA GLY A 6 -42.11 -9.23 30.96
C GLY A 6 -40.81 -8.49 31.27
N LEU A 7 -40.91 -7.44 32.09
CA LEU A 7 -39.77 -6.65 32.54
C LEU A 7 -38.81 -7.50 33.38
N LYS A 8 -37.58 -7.66 32.87
CA LYS A 8 -36.47 -8.34 33.54
C LYS A 8 -35.22 -7.47 33.59
N THR A 9 -34.41 -7.72 34.61
CA THR A 9 -33.08 -7.14 34.71
C THR A 9 -32.10 -8.00 33.90
N TYR A 10 -31.41 -7.39 32.97
CA TYR A 10 -30.35 -8.00 32.18
C TYR A 10 -29.01 -7.30 32.49
N THR A 11 -27.97 -8.08 32.54
CA THR A 11 -26.60 -7.53 32.58
C THR A 11 -26.10 -7.41 31.13
N ARG A 12 -25.60 -6.20 30.76
CA ARG A 12 -24.97 -6.03 29.46
C ARG A 12 -23.72 -6.88 29.42
N ASP A 13 -23.60 -7.71 28.39
CA ASP A 13 -22.33 -8.34 28.06
C ASP A 13 -21.38 -7.25 27.56
N THR A 14 -20.25 -7.09 28.26
CA THR A 14 -19.23 -6.11 27.91
C THR A 14 -18.16 -6.71 27.01
N ASN A 15 -18.24 -8.01 26.73
CA ASN A 15 -17.38 -8.63 25.74
C ASN A 15 -17.80 -8.18 24.34
N VAL A 16 -16.86 -7.62 23.59
CA VAL A 16 -17.11 -7.29 22.18
C VAL A 16 -17.21 -8.59 21.38
N MET A 17 -18.02 -8.58 20.32
CA MET A 17 -18.07 -9.71 19.40
C MET A 17 -16.64 -10.05 18.94
N PRO A 18 -16.24 -11.33 18.95
CA PRO A 18 -14.87 -11.70 18.63
C PRO A 18 -14.50 -11.31 17.20
N GLN A 19 -13.25 -10.88 17.03
CA GLN A 19 -12.57 -10.62 15.79
C GLN A 19 -13.09 -9.39 15.00
N TRP A 20 -13.96 -9.56 14.02
CA TRP A 20 -14.22 -8.57 12.95
C TRP A 20 -15.34 -7.57 13.23
N ALA A 21 -15.98 -7.61 14.40
CA ALA A 21 -17.12 -6.73 14.70
C ALA A 21 -16.75 -5.24 14.63
N GLY A 22 -15.68 -4.84 15.30
CA GLY A 22 -15.24 -3.43 15.31
C GLY A 22 -14.88 -2.91 13.92
N SER A 23 -14.21 -3.72 13.11
CA SER A 23 -13.82 -3.36 11.74
C SER A 23 -14.96 -3.42 10.72
N SER A 24 -16.14 -3.93 11.11
CA SER A 24 -17.25 -4.10 10.16
C SER A 24 -18.03 -2.82 9.89
N TRP A 25 -17.83 -1.78 10.67
CA TRP A 25 -18.56 -0.50 10.54
C TRP A 25 -17.72 0.74 10.78
N TYR A 26 -16.40 0.61 10.92
CA TYR A 26 -15.50 1.73 11.22
C TYR A 26 -15.57 2.85 10.18
N GLN A 27 -15.78 2.51 8.90
CA GLN A 27 -15.90 3.47 7.80
C GLN A 27 -17.11 4.40 7.99
N LEU A 28 -18.19 3.92 8.61
CA LEU A 28 -19.36 4.74 8.94
C LEU A 28 -19.03 5.66 10.13
N ARG A 29 -18.36 5.15 11.16
CA ARG A 29 -17.95 5.95 12.30
C ARG A 29 -16.97 7.05 11.94
N TYR A 30 -16.11 6.85 10.95
CA TYR A 30 -15.18 7.88 10.45
C TYR A 30 -15.87 9.11 9.87
N ILE A 31 -17.11 8.95 9.39
CA ILE A 31 -17.90 10.06 8.84
C ILE A 31 -18.30 11.06 9.95
N ASP A 32 -18.51 10.56 11.18
CA ASP A 32 -19.03 11.35 12.31
C ASP A 32 -18.38 10.94 13.65
N PRO A 33 -17.03 11.07 13.78
CA PRO A 33 -16.26 10.45 14.85
C PRO A 33 -16.50 11.08 16.23
N THR A 34 -16.99 12.31 16.30
CA THR A 34 -17.22 13.05 17.54
C THR A 34 -18.67 13.02 18.02
N ASN A 35 -19.56 12.36 17.30
CA ASN A 35 -20.95 12.22 17.68
C ASN A 35 -21.08 11.24 18.86
N GLU A 36 -21.58 11.74 20.02
CA GLU A 36 -21.72 10.94 21.23
C GLU A 36 -23.09 10.27 21.35
N ASP A 37 -24.09 10.70 20.58
CA ASP A 37 -25.46 10.22 20.66
C ASP A 37 -25.70 8.98 19.77
N ILE A 38 -25.17 9.03 18.54
CA ILE A 38 -25.31 7.96 17.55
C ILE A 38 -23.97 7.68 16.87
N PHE A 39 -23.84 6.52 16.22
CA PHE A 39 -22.59 6.14 15.56
C PHE A 39 -22.27 6.98 14.32
N CYS A 40 -23.30 7.53 13.65
CA CYS A 40 -23.20 8.45 12.52
C CYS A 40 -24.57 9.12 12.29
N ASP A 41 -24.59 10.45 12.13
CA ASP A 41 -25.81 11.17 11.71
C ASP A 41 -26.13 10.77 10.27
N ILE A 42 -27.40 10.43 10.02
CA ILE A 42 -27.85 9.94 8.72
C ILE A 42 -27.64 10.97 7.59
N ARG A 43 -27.64 12.26 7.90
CA ARG A 43 -27.38 13.34 6.93
C ARG A 43 -25.90 13.36 6.49
N ASN A 44 -25.00 13.04 7.44
CA ASN A 44 -23.57 12.91 7.15
C ASN A 44 -23.32 11.65 6.32
N GLU A 45 -23.98 10.54 6.66
CA GLU A 45 -23.91 9.29 5.88
C GLU A 45 -24.44 9.52 4.46
N GLU A 46 -25.62 10.12 4.29
CA GLU A 46 -26.19 10.41 2.98
C GLU A 46 -25.27 11.30 2.13
N TYR A 47 -24.65 12.31 2.73
CA TYR A 47 -23.71 13.20 2.03
C TYR A 47 -22.47 12.44 1.53
N TRP A 48 -21.86 11.61 2.37
CA TRP A 48 -20.58 10.97 2.04
C TRP A 48 -20.72 9.66 1.27
N VAL A 49 -21.69 8.83 1.62
CA VAL A 49 -21.83 7.47 1.08
C VAL A 49 -23.24 7.12 0.58
N GLY A 50 -24.19 8.01 0.71
CA GLY A 50 -25.54 7.83 0.17
C GLY A 50 -25.55 7.65 -1.35
N PRO A 51 -26.64 7.13 -1.92
CA PRO A 51 -26.80 6.96 -3.38
C PRO A 51 -26.63 8.27 -4.13
N ARG A 52 -25.79 8.29 -5.15
CA ARG A 52 -25.50 9.43 -6.03
C ARG A 52 -25.75 9.06 -7.49
N LYS A 53 -27.03 8.93 -7.83
CA LYS A 53 -27.47 8.54 -9.18
C LYS A 53 -27.01 9.50 -10.27
N ASP A 54 -26.86 10.77 -9.91
CA ASP A 54 -26.32 11.84 -10.76
C ASP A 54 -24.86 11.62 -11.18
N LEU A 55 -24.08 10.93 -10.35
CA LEU A 55 -22.65 10.68 -10.58
C LEU A 55 -22.35 9.24 -11.01
N HIS A 56 -23.08 8.27 -10.45
CA HIS A 56 -22.79 6.85 -10.59
C HIS A 56 -23.86 6.07 -11.38
N GLY A 57 -24.92 6.75 -11.82
CA GLY A 57 -26.02 6.17 -12.59
C GLY A 57 -27.17 5.62 -11.76
N GLU A 58 -28.29 5.32 -12.41
CA GLU A 58 -29.58 4.93 -11.80
C GLU A 58 -29.51 3.73 -10.85
N GLN A 59 -28.52 2.86 -11.03
CA GLN A 59 -28.34 1.65 -10.23
C GLN A 59 -27.46 1.85 -9.00
N ASP A 60 -27.00 3.10 -8.73
CA ASP A 60 -26.16 3.36 -7.57
C ASP A 60 -26.90 3.09 -6.26
N LEU A 61 -26.35 2.21 -5.45
CA LEU A 61 -26.86 1.80 -4.14
C LEU A 61 -26.18 2.53 -2.98
N GLY A 62 -25.27 3.45 -3.27
CA GLY A 62 -24.42 4.09 -2.27
C GLY A 62 -23.21 3.24 -1.87
N GLY A 63 -22.54 3.66 -0.81
CA GLY A 63 -21.33 3.05 -0.26
C GLY A 63 -20.08 3.88 -0.46
N VAL A 64 -18.99 3.46 0.16
CA VAL A 64 -17.66 4.09 -0.01
C VAL A 64 -17.20 3.94 -1.47
N ASP A 65 -16.71 5.02 -2.08
CA ASP A 65 -16.37 5.07 -3.51
C ASP A 65 -15.31 4.04 -3.91
N LEU A 66 -14.28 3.88 -3.07
CA LEU A 66 -13.19 2.94 -3.29
C LEU A 66 -12.76 2.31 -1.97
N TYR A 67 -12.73 0.98 -1.92
CA TYR A 67 -12.25 0.21 -0.79
C TYR A 67 -11.11 -0.70 -1.25
N VAL A 68 -9.90 -0.47 -0.73
CA VAL A 68 -8.70 -1.21 -1.09
C VAL A 68 -8.29 -2.12 0.06
N GLY A 69 -8.08 -3.39 -0.23
CA GLY A 69 -7.66 -4.35 0.79
C GLY A 69 -7.27 -5.70 0.21
N GLY A 70 -6.50 -6.48 1.01
CA GLY A 70 -6.02 -7.79 0.60
C GLY A 70 -7.14 -8.78 0.31
N VAL A 71 -6.92 -9.65 -0.68
CA VAL A 71 -7.91 -10.67 -1.10
C VAL A 71 -8.25 -11.65 0.03
N GLU A 72 -7.39 -11.83 1.03
CA GLU A 72 -7.63 -12.67 2.21
C GLU A 72 -8.85 -12.23 3.04
N HIS A 73 -9.26 -10.97 2.90
CA HIS A 73 -10.43 -10.43 3.58
C HIS A 73 -11.76 -10.71 2.87
N ALA A 74 -11.74 -11.29 1.68
CA ALA A 74 -12.94 -11.59 0.89
C ALA A 74 -13.93 -12.50 1.63
N VAL A 75 -13.42 -13.48 2.39
CA VAL A 75 -14.22 -14.47 3.12
C VAL A 75 -14.40 -14.15 4.61
N LEU A 76 -13.80 -13.10 5.12
CA LEU A 76 -13.88 -12.68 6.52
C LEU A 76 -14.45 -11.27 6.64
N HIS A 77 -13.58 -10.26 6.73
CA HIS A 77 -13.96 -8.87 6.95
C HIS A 77 -15.06 -8.38 5.98
N LEU A 78 -14.93 -8.64 4.70
CA LEU A 78 -15.87 -8.13 3.70
C LEU A 78 -17.27 -8.73 3.84
N LEU A 79 -17.39 -10.01 4.21
CA LEU A 79 -18.69 -10.63 4.49
C LEU A 79 -19.33 -10.06 5.75
N TYR A 80 -18.56 -9.93 6.85
CA TYR A 80 -19.06 -9.33 8.08
C TYR A 80 -19.47 -7.88 7.88
N SER A 81 -18.63 -7.08 7.23
CA SER A 81 -18.90 -5.67 6.95
C SER A 81 -20.17 -5.49 6.11
N ARG A 82 -20.35 -6.31 5.07
CA ARG A 82 -21.55 -6.26 4.22
C ARG A 82 -22.79 -6.69 4.99
N PHE A 83 -22.70 -7.74 5.81
CA PHE A 83 -23.81 -8.18 6.64
C PHE A 83 -24.23 -7.09 7.64
N TRP A 84 -23.28 -6.50 8.37
CA TRP A 84 -23.56 -5.39 9.28
C TRP A 84 -24.21 -4.20 8.57
N HIS A 85 -23.68 -3.83 7.41
CA HIS A 85 -24.21 -2.73 6.61
C HIS A 85 -25.67 -2.99 6.19
N LYS A 86 -25.97 -4.21 5.72
CA LYS A 86 -27.35 -4.61 5.37
C LYS A 86 -28.30 -4.52 6.56
N VAL A 87 -27.88 -4.98 7.72
CA VAL A 87 -28.70 -4.88 8.95
C VAL A 87 -28.96 -3.42 9.32
N LEU A 88 -27.94 -2.56 9.28
CA LEU A 88 -28.11 -1.13 9.58
C LEU A 88 -29.01 -0.43 8.57
N PHE A 89 -28.91 -0.79 7.28
CA PHE A 89 -29.81 -0.32 6.24
C PHE A 89 -31.26 -0.76 6.47
N ASP A 90 -31.50 -2.04 6.76
CA ASP A 90 -32.82 -2.58 7.01
C ASP A 90 -33.49 -1.96 8.26
N LEU A 91 -32.69 -1.56 9.24
CA LEU A 91 -33.14 -0.84 10.43
C LEU A 91 -33.33 0.68 10.22
N GLY A 92 -33.01 1.21 9.04
CA GLY A 92 -33.18 2.61 8.69
C GLY A 92 -32.10 3.55 9.24
N TYR A 93 -30.94 3.03 9.63
CA TYR A 93 -29.81 3.84 10.09
C TYR A 93 -28.92 4.34 8.95
N LEU A 94 -29.05 3.78 7.74
CA LEU A 94 -28.26 4.12 6.57
C LEU A 94 -29.17 4.36 5.36
N THR A 95 -28.72 5.22 4.45
CA THR A 95 -29.34 5.45 3.13
C THR A 95 -28.68 4.58 2.05
N SER A 96 -27.41 4.23 2.24
CA SER A 96 -26.65 3.36 1.33
C SER A 96 -27.03 1.89 1.56
N ALA A 97 -27.38 1.18 0.49
CA ALA A 97 -27.75 -0.23 0.56
C ALA A 97 -26.56 -1.19 0.43
N GLU A 98 -25.39 -0.70 0.03
CA GLU A 98 -24.13 -1.45 -0.05
C GLU A 98 -22.99 -0.69 0.65
N PRO A 99 -22.05 -1.39 1.31
CA PRO A 99 -20.96 -0.71 2.02
C PRO A 99 -19.93 -0.07 1.10
N TYR A 100 -19.71 -0.64 -0.09
CA TYR A 100 -18.66 -0.24 -1.02
C TYR A 100 -19.17 -0.21 -2.45
N ARG A 101 -18.92 0.89 -3.19
CA ARG A 101 -19.20 0.98 -4.63
C ARG A 101 -18.18 0.19 -5.44
N LYS A 102 -16.90 0.30 -5.07
CA LYS A 102 -15.81 -0.38 -5.75
C LYS A 102 -14.88 -1.01 -4.74
N LEU A 103 -14.70 -2.31 -4.85
CA LEU A 103 -13.68 -3.06 -4.13
C LEU A 103 -12.49 -3.28 -5.07
N PHE A 104 -11.30 -3.04 -4.57
CA PHE A 104 -10.05 -3.33 -5.26
C PHE A 104 -9.14 -4.15 -4.37
N ASN A 105 -8.77 -5.36 -4.82
CA ASN A 105 -7.84 -6.22 -4.11
C ASN A 105 -6.46 -6.09 -4.75
N GLN A 106 -5.49 -5.57 -3.98
CA GLN A 106 -4.10 -5.53 -4.42
C GLN A 106 -3.46 -6.92 -4.35
N GLY A 107 -2.44 -7.14 -5.21
CA GLY A 107 -1.59 -8.31 -5.15
C GLY A 107 -0.67 -8.29 -3.91
N TYR A 108 -0.02 -9.41 -3.66
CA TYR A 108 0.94 -9.54 -2.57
C TYR A 108 2.32 -9.04 -2.97
N ILE A 109 3.00 -8.38 -2.04
CA ILE A 109 4.45 -8.24 -2.11
C ILE A 109 5.03 -9.55 -1.56
N GLN A 110 5.80 -10.24 -2.37
CA GLN A 110 6.38 -11.54 -2.09
C GLN A 110 7.89 -11.44 -1.92
N ALA A 111 8.49 -12.42 -1.27
CA ALA A 111 9.94 -12.49 -1.11
C ALA A 111 10.42 -13.94 -1.12
N TYR A 112 11.71 -14.11 -1.32
CA TYR A 112 12.34 -15.40 -1.12
C TYR A 112 12.52 -15.66 0.36
N ALA A 113 12.16 -16.86 0.81
CA ALA A 113 12.48 -17.40 2.11
C ALA A 113 13.55 -18.49 1.96
N TYR A 114 14.34 -18.68 2.99
CA TYR A 114 15.42 -19.64 3.01
C TYR A 114 15.28 -20.59 4.19
N THR A 115 15.56 -21.88 3.97
CA THR A 115 15.49 -22.91 5.01
C THR A 115 16.71 -23.80 5.00
N ASP A 116 17.08 -24.32 6.17
CA ASP A 116 18.02 -25.44 6.27
C ASP A 116 17.37 -26.74 5.79
N SER A 117 18.10 -27.81 5.76
CA SER A 117 17.63 -29.14 5.35
C SER A 117 16.49 -29.71 6.22
N ARG A 118 16.24 -29.14 7.39
CA ARG A 118 15.17 -29.53 8.33
C ARG A 118 13.96 -28.60 8.28
N GLY A 119 13.99 -27.59 7.40
CA GLY A 119 12.91 -26.60 7.26
C GLY A 119 12.97 -25.45 8.27
N THR A 120 14.10 -25.24 8.94
CA THR A 120 14.29 -24.07 9.83
C THR A 120 14.47 -22.82 9.00
N TYR A 121 13.63 -21.79 9.17
CA TYR A 121 13.76 -20.54 8.45
C TYR A 121 14.98 -19.72 8.87
N ILE A 122 15.70 -19.26 7.86
CA ILE A 122 16.96 -18.54 7.94
C ILE A 122 16.71 -17.05 7.60
N PRO A 123 17.37 -16.08 8.30
CA PRO A 123 17.26 -14.68 7.94
C PRO A 123 17.70 -14.41 6.49
N ALA A 124 16.78 -13.96 5.66
CA ALA A 124 17.06 -13.74 4.23
C ALA A 124 18.15 -12.69 3.98
N ALA A 125 18.30 -11.72 4.87
CA ALA A 125 19.33 -10.69 4.78
C ALA A 125 20.77 -11.21 4.97
N GLU A 126 20.94 -12.43 5.51
CA GLU A 126 22.23 -13.05 5.75
C GLU A 126 22.58 -14.14 4.71
N VAL A 127 21.75 -14.26 3.64
CA VAL A 127 21.96 -15.26 2.58
C VAL A 127 22.48 -14.59 1.32
N GLU A 128 23.55 -15.14 0.78
CA GLU A 128 24.15 -14.75 -0.49
C GLU A 128 23.92 -15.81 -1.56
N GLU A 129 23.70 -15.37 -2.81
CA GLU A 129 23.71 -16.26 -3.97
C GLU A 129 25.11 -16.31 -4.55
N ARG A 130 25.67 -17.51 -4.65
CA ARG A 130 26.98 -17.80 -5.26
C ARG A 130 26.87 -18.97 -6.24
N ASP A 131 27.06 -18.71 -7.50
CA ASP A 131 27.02 -19.70 -8.59
C ASP A 131 25.73 -20.56 -8.62
N GLY A 132 24.60 -19.93 -8.28
CA GLY A 132 23.29 -20.62 -8.24
C GLY A 132 22.98 -21.34 -6.94
N HIS A 133 23.89 -21.32 -5.97
CA HIS A 133 23.71 -21.83 -4.62
C HIS A 133 23.41 -20.68 -3.65
N TYR A 134 22.64 -20.96 -2.60
CA TYR A 134 22.28 -19.99 -1.57
C TYR A 134 23.03 -20.33 -0.29
N ILE A 135 23.92 -19.44 0.13
CA ILE A 135 24.83 -19.64 1.25
C ILE A 135 24.45 -18.69 2.38
N TRP A 136 24.11 -19.26 3.52
CA TRP A 136 23.90 -18.51 4.75
C TRP A 136 25.17 -18.48 5.57
N THR A 137 25.57 -17.27 6.01
CA THR A 137 26.65 -17.06 6.97
C THR A 137 26.07 -16.42 8.22
N PRO A 138 25.84 -17.20 9.30
CA PRO A 138 25.23 -16.67 10.52
C PRO A 138 26.04 -15.55 11.15
N THR A 139 25.33 -14.52 11.63
CA THR A 139 25.90 -13.44 12.43
C THR A 139 25.60 -13.65 13.93
N GLU A 140 26.13 -12.81 14.81
CA GLU A 140 25.76 -12.83 16.24
C GLU A 140 24.24 -12.60 16.44
N ALA A 141 23.57 -11.84 15.56
CA ALA A 141 22.13 -11.61 15.61
C ALA A 141 21.33 -12.91 15.36
N SER A 142 21.83 -13.81 14.53
CA SER A 142 21.19 -15.10 14.21
C SER A 142 21.77 -16.30 14.98
N LYS A 143 22.62 -16.07 15.99
CA LYS A 143 23.33 -17.11 16.77
C LYS A 143 22.44 -18.24 17.28
N LEU A 144 21.25 -17.92 17.81
CA LEU A 144 20.31 -18.96 18.30
C LEU A 144 19.79 -19.85 17.17
N ILE A 145 19.60 -19.29 15.99
CA ILE A 145 19.18 -20.03 14.79
C ILE A 145 20.33 -20.93 14.35
N ALA A 146 21.56 -20.38 14.31
CA ALA A 146 22.76 -21.10 13.96
C ALA A 146 22.97 -22.33 14.86
N GLN A 147 22.83 -22.17 16.18
CA GLN A 147 22.88 -23.27 17.14
C GLN A 147 21.82 -24.34 16.84
N ASN A 148 20.57 -23.93 16.52
CA ASN A 148 19.52 -24.87 16.16
C ASN A 148 19.80 -25.58 14.83
N CYS A 149 20.50 -24.93 13.91
CA CYS A 149 20.94 -25.52 12.63
C CYS A 149 22.23 -26.34 12.76
N GLY A 150 22.91 -26.28 13.90
CA GLY A 150 24.14 -27.03 14.16
C GLY A 150 25.37 -26.45 13.48
N VAL A 151 25.37 -25.12 13.22
CA VAL A 151 26.49 -24.37 12.63
C VAL A 151 26.96 -23.27 13.58
N ALA A 152 28.23 -22.89 13.51
CA ALA A 152 28.79 -21.80 14.28
C ALA A 152 28.54 -20.44 13.60
N VAL A 153 28.62 -19.35 14.39
CA VAL A 153 28.61 -17.98 13.84
C VAL A 153 29.82 -17.84 12.90
N GLY A 154 29.57 -17.35 11.68
CA GLY A 154 30.58 -17.21 10.63
C GLY A 154 30.88 -18.48 9.82
N GLU A 155 30.27 -19.62 10.16
CA GLU A 155 30.36 -20.87 9.37
C GLU A 155 29.30 -20.86 8.26
N GLU A 156 29.69 -21.21 7.05
CA GLU A 156 28.80 -21.23 5.89
C GLU A 156 27.91 -22.47 5.88
N LEU A 157 26.63 -22.28 5.58
CA LEU A 157 25.64 -23.36 5.38
C LEU A 157 24.90 -23.12 4.07
N GLU A 158 24.87 -24.13 3.20
CA GLU A 158 24.01 -24.11 2.03
C GLU A 158 22.53 -24.29 2.45
N VAL A 159 21.65 -23.44 1.92
CA VAL A 159 20.23 -23.38 2.27
C VAL A 159 19.35 -23.50 1.05
N ASN A 160 18.11 -23.97 1.25
CA ASN A 160 17.10 -24.05 0.21
C ASN A 160 16.39 -22.72 0.08
N ARG A 161 16.01 -22.34 -1.15
CA ARG A 161 15.23 -21.14 -1.44
C ARG A 161 13.82 -21.51 -1.87
N GLU A 162 12.83 -20.85 -1.29
CA GLU A 162 11.44 -20.91 -1.75
C GLU A 162 10.89 -19.48 -1.99
N TYR A 163 10.02 -19.34 -2.99
CA TYR A 163 9.39 -18.06 -3.33
C TYR A 163 7.94 -18.06 -2.87
N GLY A 164 7.53 -16.97 -2.20
CA GLY A 164 6.16 -16.87 -1.75
C GLY A 164 5.91 -15.67 -0.84
N LYS A 165 5.14 -15.89 0.21
CA LYS A 165 4.73 -14.86 1.14
C LYS A 165 5.91 -14.18 1.82
N MET A 166 5.85 -12.86 1.96
CA MET A 166 6.71 -12.10 2.87
C MET A 166 6.12 -12.12 4.29
N GLY A 167 6.93 -12.38 5.30
CA GLY A 167 6.45 -12.38 6.68
C GLY A 167 7.55 -12.58 7.73
N LYS A 168 7.30 -12.06 8.92
CA LYS A 168 8.26 -12.15 10.05
C LYS A 168 8.59 -13.59 10.43
N SER A 169 7.61 -14.50 10.39
CA SER A 169 7.82 -15.93 10.68
C SER A 169 8.71 -16.63 9.67
N LEU A 170 8.76 -16.14 8.43
CA LEU A 170 9.60 -16.66 7.35
C LEU A 170 10.97 -15.98 7.31
N LYS A 171 11.22 -15.00 8.18
CA LYS A 171 12.47 -14.23 8.28
C LYS A 171 12.94 -13.58 6.97
N ASN A 172 11.99 -13.27 6.10
CA ASN A 172 12.20 -12.60 4.81
C ASN A 172 11.49 -11.24 4.72
N ALA A 173 10.98 -10.73 5.85
CA ALA A 173 10.34 -9.41 5.89
C ALA A 173 11.37 -8.29 5.80
N VAL A 174 11.02 -7.25 5.04
CA VAL A 174 11.74 -5.98 4.97
C VAL A 174 10.99 -4.97 5.82
N SER A 175 11.69 -4.24 6.69
CA SER A 175 11.09 -3.19 7.49
C SER A 175 10.89 -1.93 6.65
N PRO A 176 9.66 -1.38 6.57
CA PRO A 176 9.45 -0.06 5.95
C PRO A 176 10.30 1.03 6.60
N ASP A 177 10.52 0.96 7.92
CA ASP A 177 11.32 1.94 8.65
C ASP A 177 12.77 1.99 8.15
N GLU A 178 13.40 0.84 7.93
CA GLU A 178 14.75 0.77 7.37
C GLU A 178 14.85 1.39 5.98
N ILE A 179 13.84 1.18 5.14
CA ILE A 179 13.80 1.78 3.80
C ILE A 179 13.56 3.29 3.90
N CYS A 180 12.67 3.73 4.80
CA CYS A 180 12.41 5.15 5.03
C CYS A 180 13.66 5.87 5.57
N ASP A 181 14.37 5.27 6.49
CA ASP A 181 15.60 5.83 7.08
C ASP A 181 16.73 5.96 6.05
N ASN A 182 16.88 4.97 5.17
CA ASN A 182 17.95 4.93 4.17
C ASN A 182 17.66 5.72 2.89
N TYR A 183 16.38 5.77 2.46
CA TYR A 183 16.01 6.30 1.13
C TYR A 183 14.89 7.33 1.19
N GLY A 184 14.21 7.49 2.31
CA GLY A 184 13.04 8.36 2.47
C GLY A 184 11.70 7.66 2.16
N ALA A 185 10.65 8.10 2.84
CA ALA A 185 9.30 7.54 2.73
C ALA A 185 8.71 7.69 1.30
N ASP A 186 9.00 8.80 0.62
CA ASP A 186 8.52 8.99 -0.75
C ASP A 186 9.16 8.02 -1.73
N THR A 187 10.43 7.65 -1.51
CA THR A 187 11.11 6.61 -2.31
C THR A 187 10.40 5.26 -2.14
N LEU A 188 10.09 4.87 -0.90
CA LEU A 188 9.34 3.64 -0.63
C LEU A 188 8.00 3.63 -1.36
N ARG A 189 7.22 4.69 -1.23
CA ARG A 189 5.89 4.83 -1.85
C ARG A 189 5.96 4.76 -3.38
N VAL A 190 6.91 5.48 -3.99
CA VAL A 190 7.11 5.43 -5.45
C VAL A 190 7.54 4.03 -5.89
N TYR A 191 8.44 3.39 -5.15
CA TYR A 191 8.89 2.05 -5.48
C TYR A 191 7.73 1.05 -5.45
N GLU A 192 6.98 0.98 -4.35
CA GLU A 192 5.85 0.04 -4.22
C GLU A 192 4.80 0.22 -5.33
N MET A 193 4.43 1.46 -5.63
CA MET A 193 3.45 1.75 -6.68
C MET A 193 4.00 1.52 -8.09
N SER A 194 5.33 1.53 -8.28
CA SER A 194 5.97 1.32 -9.59
C SER A 194 6.27 -0.15 -9.92
N MET A 195 6.18 -1.07 -8.95
CA MET A 195 6.60 -2.47 -9.12
C MET A 195 5.84 -3.22 -10.23
N GLY A 196 4.65 -2.77 -10.62
CA GLY A 196 3.81 -3.36 -11.65
C GLY A 196 2.33 -3.08 -11.43
N PRO A 197 1.41 -3.75 -12.17
CA PRO A 197 0.00 -3.64 -11.92
C PRO A 197 -0.35 -3.93 -10.46
N LEU A 198 -1.14 -3.06 -9.84
CA LEU A 198 -1.43 -3.10 -8.41
C LEU A 198 -2.16 -4.39 -7.97
N ASP A 199 -2.91 -5.01 -8.87
CA ASP A 199 -3.65 -6.26 -8.64
C ASP A 199 -2.81 -7.54 -8.80
N GLN A 200 -1.52 -7.40 -9.14
CA GLN A 200 -0.61 -8.53 -9.34
C GLN A 200 0.43 -8.63 -8.23
N SER A 201 0.68 -9.86 -7.78
CA SER A 201 1.76 -10.12 -6.82
C SER A 201 3.13 -9.91 -7.46
N ARG A 202 4.05 -9.31 -6.71
CA ARG A 202 5.39 -8.93 -7.18
C ARG A 202 6.46 -9.26 -6.13
N PRO A 203 7.66 -9.70 -6.58
CA PRO A 203 8.78 -9.90 -5.67
C PRO A 203 9.35 -8.57 -5.20
N TRP A 204 9.63 -8.48 -3.91
CA TRP A 204 10.42 -7.40 -3.36
C TRP A 204 11.88 -7.51 -3.80
N ALA A 205 12.47 -6.41 -4.21
CA ALA A 205 13.89 -6.32 -4.55
C ALA A 205 14.46 -4.98 -4.03
N THR A 206 15.12 -4.99 -2.89
CA THR A 206 15.68 -3.78 -2.26
C THR A 206 16.62 -3.00 -3.20
N LYS A 207 17.35 -3.70 -4.06
CA LYS A 207 18.22 -3.06 -5.08
C LYS A 207 17.47 -2.15 -6.05
N ASP A 208 16.18 -2.41 -6.30
CA ASP A 208 15.39 -1.65 -7.25
C ASP A 208 14.80 -0.37 -6.62
N VAL A 209 14.81 -0.26 -5.27
CA VAL A 209 14.43 0.95 -4.51
C VAL A 209 15.30 2.14 -4.93
N VAL A 210 16.59 1.89 -5.22
CA VAL A 210 17.54 2.92 -5.68
C VAL A 210 17.06 3.61 -6.98
N GLY A 211 16.36 2.88 -7.86
CA GLY A 211 15.77 3.45 -9.08
C GLY A 211 14.73 4.54 -8.78
N ALA A 212 13.83 4.29 -7.82
CA ALA A 212 12.84 5.25 -7.35
C ALA A 212 13.50 6.46 -6.68
N HIS A 213 14.52 6.22 -5.83
CA HIS A 213 15.28 7.29 -5.20
C HIS A 213 15.95 8.23 -6.22
N ARG A 214 16.63 7.67 -7.22
CA ARG A 214 17.26 8.45 -8.30
C ARG A 214 16.23 9.23 -9.13
N PHE A 215 15.04 8.69 -9.32
CA PHE A 215 13.97 9.44 -9.99
C PHE A 215 13.58 10.69 -9.19
N LEU A 216 13.32 10.55 -7.89
CA LEU A 216 12.98 11.68 -7.01
C LEU A 216 14.11 12.72 -6.95
N GLN A 217 15.37 12.28 -6.90
CA GLN A 217 16.50 13.19 -6.97
C GLN A 217 16.55 13.98 -8.28
N ARG A 218 16.24 13.35 -9.42
CA ARG A 218 16.18 14.07 -10.71
C ARG A 218 15.05 15.11 -10.72
N VAL A 219 13.88 14.78 -10.16
CA VAL A 219 12.78 15.74 -10.02
C VAL A 219 13.21 16.92 -9.15
N TRP A 220 13.89 16.65 -8.02
CA TRP A 220 14.40 17.68 -7.14
C TRP A 220 15.37 18.64 -7.86
N ARG A 221 16.33 18.10 -8.57
CA ARG A 221 17.34 18.90 -9.34
C ARG A 221 16.76 19.77 -10.44
N LEU A 222 15.56 19.47 -10.94
CA LEU A 222 14.88 20.34 -11.90
C LEU A 222 14.38 21.64 -11.28
N ALA A 223 14.18 21.66 -9.96
CA ALA A 223 13.62 22.80 -9.25
C ALA A 223 14.61 23.46 -8.28
N ILE A 224 15.57 22.71 -7.77
CA ILE A 224 16.50 23.16 -6.72
C ILE A 224 17.94 22.93 -7.17
N SER A 225 18.77 23.95 -7.04
CA SER A 225 20.21 23.84 -7.26
C SER A 225 20.84 23.04 -6.11
N GLU A 226 21.61 22.00 -6.42
CA GLU A 226 22.35 21.23 -5.41
C GLU A 226 23.49 22.04 -4.79
N ASP A 227 24.07 22.99 -5.54
CA ASP A 227 25.19 23.81 -5.10
C ASP A 227 24.77 24.91 -4.12
N SER A 228 23.65 25.59 -4.38
CA SER A 228 23.18 26.75 -3.59
C SER A 228 21.98 26.46 -2.70
N GLY A 229 21.23 25.38 -2.97
CA GLY A 229 19.94 25.10 -2.31
C GLY A 229 18.81 26.03 -2.73
N GLU A 230 19.04 26.90 -3.73
CA GLU A 230 18.07 27.86 -4.20
C GLU A 230 17.13 27.28 -5.26
N VAL A 231 15.91 27.86 -5.33
CA VAL A 231 14.94 27.50 -6.36
C VAL A 231 15.42 28.04 -7.72
N THR A 232 15.48 27.15 -8.71
CA THR A 232 15.97 27.46 -10.07
C THR A 232 14.85 27.63 -11.10
N VAL A 233 13.59 27.34 -10.73
CA VAL A 233 12.45 27.56 -11.61
C VAL A 233 12.16 29.06 -11.78
N THR A 234 11.77 29.45 -13.00
CA THR A 234 11.45 30.83 -13.37
C THR A 234 10.00 30.92 -13.84
N ASP A 235 9.49 32.14 -13.95
CA ASP A 235 8.14 32.43 -14.47
C ASP A 235 8.10 32.47 -16.01
N GLU A 236 9.17 32.06 -16.68
CA GLU A 236 9.22 32.01 -18.15
C GLU A 236 8.22 31.00 -18.70
N THR A 237 7.59 31.39 -19.81
CA THR A 237 6.63 30.52 -20.52
C THR A 237 7.33 29.33 -21.14
N LEU A 238 6.80 28.15 -20.97
CA LEU A 238 7.26 26.96 -21.68
C LEU A 238 7.11 27.13 -23.18
N ASP A 239 8.07 26.62 -23.96
CA ASP A 239 7.91 26.53 -25.39
C ASP A 239 6.79 25.58 -25.82
N GLU A 240 6.41 25.63 -27.09
CA GLU A 240 5.26 24.87 -27.62
C GLU A 240 5.43 23.34 -27.44
N GLU A 241 6.65 22.82 -27.62
CA GLU A 241 6.93 21.38 -27.47
C GLU A 241 6.75 20.94 -26.02
N ALA A 242 7.33 21.68 -25.07
CA ALA A 242 7.22 21.39 -23.65
C ALA A 242 5.77 21.54 -23.14
N THR A 243 5.04 22.56 -23.62
CA THR A 243 3.63 22.75 -23.31
C THR A 243 2.78 21.57 -23.79
N LYS A 244 2.97 21.13 -25.04
CA LYS A 244 2.25 19.95 -25.57
C LYS A 244 2.58 18.69 -24.79
N TYR A 245 3.86 18.50 -24.42
CA TYR A 245 4.26 17.32 -23.64
C TYR A 245 3.67 17.34 -22.24
N LEU A 246 3.66 18.50 -21.55
CA LEU A 246 3.03 18.69 -20.26
C LEU A 246 1.55 18.28 -20.29
N HIS A 247 0.78 18.88 -21.20
CA HIS A 247 -0.67 18.59 -21.27
C HIS A 247 -0.97 17.12 -21.59
N ARG A 248 -0.17 16.50 -22.46
CA ARG A 248 -0.29 15.07 -22.75
C ARG A 248 0.03 14.21 -21.52
N THR A 249 1.07 14.57 -20.78
CA THR A 249 1.45 13.87 -19.54
C THR A 249 0.35 14.02 -18.47
N VAL A 250 -0.17 15.23 -18.26
CA VAL A 250 -1.26 15.49 -17.31
C VAL A 250 -2.49 14.63 -17.63
N ALA A 251 -2.90 14.60 -18.92
CA ALA A 251 -4.05 13.79 -19.34
C ALA A 251 -3.81 12.29 -19.09
N ALA A 252 -2.65 11.76 -19.50
CA ALA A 252 -2.31 10.36 -19.32
C ALA A 252 -2.21 9.98 -17.84
N VAL A 253 -1.50 10.75 -17.01
CA VAL A 253 -1.34 10.47 -15.59
C VAL A 253 -2.68 10.49 -14.86
N ARG A 254 -3.56 11.45 -15.19
CA ARG A 254 -4.91 11.50 -14.62
C ARG A 254 -5.71 10.25 -14.95
N GLU A 255 -5.68 9.80 -16.20
CA GLU A 255 -6.38 8.58 -16.61
C GLU A 255 -5.83 7.35 -15.90
N GLU A 256 -4.49 7.22 -15.82
CA GLU A 256 -3.86 6.06 -15.19
C GLU A 256 -4.20 5.97 -13.70
N TYR A 257 -4.11 7.08 -12.95
CA TYR A 257 -4.49 7.10 -11.53
C TYR A 257 -5.99 6.83 -11.32
N SER A 258 -6.86 7.37 -12.18
CA SER A 258 -8.32 7.10 -12.08
C SER A 258 -8.65 5.61 -12.25
N ASN A 259 -7.78 4.87 -12.93
CA ASN A 259 -7.92 3.43 -13.15
C ASN A 259 -7.04 2.56 -12.24
N LEU A 260 -6.39 3.15 -11.21
CA LEU A 260 -5.45 2.46 -10.30
C LEU A 260 -4.28 1.79 -11.03
N ARG A 261 -3.82 2.40 -12.13
CA ARG A 261 -2.64 1.97 -12.89
C ARG A 261 -1.43 2.83 -12.51
N ASP A 262 -1.11 2.83 -11.21
CA ASP A 262 -0.09 3.70 -10.62
C ASP A 262 1.28 3.51 -11.24
N ASN A 263 1.65 2.27 -11.56
CA ASN A 263 2.91 1.94 -12.22
C ASN A 263 3.05 2.60 -13.59
N THR A 264 1.97 2.67 -14.36
CA THR A 264 1.97 3.33 -15.67
C THR A 264 2.00 4.86 -15.50
N ALA A 265 1.26 5.40 -14.54
CA ALA A 265 1.31 6.83 -14.20
C ALA A 265 2.74 7.26 -13.82
N ILE A 266 3.41 6.51 -12.95
CA ILE A 266 4.80 6.76 -12.54
C ILE A 266 5.74 6.68 -13.74
N ALA A 267 5.57 5.69 -14.64
CA ALA A 267 6.35 5.60 -15.87
C ALA A 267 6.22 6.87 -16.74
N LYS A 268 5.00 7.41 -16.89
CA LYS A 268 4.76 8.67 -17.61
C LYS A 268 5.43 9.87 -16.94
N LEU A 269 5.44 9.93 -15.61
CA LEU A 269 6.15 10.96 -14.87
C LEU A 269 7.67 10.86 -15.05
N ILE A 270 8.22 9.64 -15.05
CA ILE A 270 9.65 9.41 -15.34
C ILE A 270 10.01 9.85 -16.76
N GLU A 271 9.21 9.48 -17.77
CA GLU A 271 9.40 9.91 -19.18
C GLU A 271 9.41 11.44 -19.29
N TYR A 272 8.45 12.11 -18.64
CA TYR A 272 8.37 13.56 -18.64
C TYR A 272 9.54 14.22 -17.91
N THR A 273 9.94 13.69 -16.76
CA THR A 273 11.13 14.17 -16.03
C THR A 273 12.40 14.05 -16.87
N ASN A 274 12.57 12.92 -17.58
CA ASN A 274 13.70 12.74 -18.49
C ASN A 274 13.70 13.75 -19.64
N PHE A 275 12.53 14.05 -20.20
CA PHE A 275 12.37 15.08 -21.22
C PHE A 275 12.78 16.47 -20.68
N LEU A 276 12.27 16.85 -19.50
CA LEU A 276 12.60 18.14 -18.88
C LEU A 276 14.09 18.23 -18.53
N THR A 277 14.66 17.17 -17.98
CA THR A 277 16.09 17.12 -17.65
C THR A 277 16.96 17.30 -18.89
N LYS A 278 16.60 16.65 -20.00
CA LYS A 278 17.33 16.81 -21.28
C LYS A 278 17.22 18.22 -21.86
N LYS A 279 16.05 18.84 -21.70
CA LYS A 279 15.73 20.13 -22.32
C LYS A 279 16.16 21.34 -21.50
N TYR A 280 15.97 21.27 -20.19
CA TYR A 280 16.15 22.39 -19.26
C TYR A 280 17.13 22.09 -18.12
N GLY A 281 17.48 20.84 -17.88
CA GLY A 281 18.43 20.43 -16.85
C GLY A 281 19.86 20.81 -17.16
N GLY A 282 20.00 22.01 -17.71
CA GLY A 282 21.19 22.54 -18.33
C GLY A 282 22.37 22.70 -17.40
N VAL A 283 23.50 22.36 -17.97
CA VAL A 283 24.83 22.89 -17.70
C VAL A 283 25.41 22.53 -16.34
N LYS A 284 25.78 21.31 -16.22
CA LYS A 284 27.10 20.76 -15.88
C LYS A 284 27.03 19.28 -15.68
N GLY A 285 27.69 18.56 -16.58
CA GLY A 285 28.28 17.25 -16.31
C GLY A 285 27.41 16.25 -15.53
N VAL A 286 26.42 15.66 -16.20
CA VAL A 286 26.03 14.31 -15.80
C VAL A 286 26.87 13.38 -16.67
N ASP A 287 28.13 13.29 -16.33
CA ASP A 287 28.97 12.16 -16.66
C ASP A 287 28.75 11.11 -15.54
N GLY A 288 28.23 9.93 -15.92
CA GLY A 288 28.11 8.75 -15.10
C GLY A 288 26.71 8.22 -14.92
#